data_2e48224c5c8002f4a8f4c43d2f1506dd
#
_entry.id   2e48224c5c8002f4a8f4c43d2f1506dd
#
_cell.length_a   1.000
_cell.length_b   1.000
_cell.length_c   1.000
_cell.angle_alpha   90.00
_cell.angle_beta   90.00
_cell.angle_gamma   90.00
#
_symmetry.space_group_name_H-M   'P 1'
#
loop_
_entity.id
_entity.type
_entity.pdbx_description
1 polymer ?
#
loop_
_entity_poly.entity_id
_entity_poly.type
_entity_poly.pdbx_seq_one_letter_code
_entity_poly.pdbx_strand_id
1 'polypeptide(L)'
;MRNVQETLLYKWFDKVWNKDDENAIDELMTDDAGAKGILADDQPKGASGFKIFFNDFRNQFHDIKIDVEEVISEDDFESARTTVSAIHTESGKQVSFAGMCMVRIVNGKIGEAWNNYDFLGLYQQLGQKLSPVE
;
A
#
# COMPACT_ATOMS: atom_id res chain seq x y z
N MET A 1 5.25 -4.98 -24.42
CA MET A 1 5.30 -4.54 -23.00
C MET A 1 3.87 -4.29 -22.52
N ARG A 2 3.52 -4.81 -21.34
CA ARG A 2 2.17 -4.61 -20.80
C ARG A 2 1.97 -3.14 -20.40
N ASN A 3 0.80 -2.60 -20.72
CA ASN A 3 0.43 -1.25 -20.25
C ASN A 3 0.30 -1.28 -18.73
N VAL A 4 0.94 -0.34 -18.05
CA VAL A 4 0.90 -0.23 -16.57
C VAL A 4 -0.54 -0.22 -16.07
N GLN A 5 -1.44 0.48 -16.75
CA GLN A 5 -2.84 0.60 -16.34
C GLN A 5 -3.63 -0.70 -16.41
N GLU A 6 -3.12 -1.71 -17.10
CA GLU A 6 -3.75 -3.02 -17.21
C GLU A 6 -3.31 -3.99 -16.10
N THR A 7 -2.32 -3.60 -15.30
CA THR A 7 -1.79 -4.46 -14.24
C THR A 7 -2.70 -4.47 -13.01
N LEU A 8 -2.64 -5.57 -12.26
CA LEU A 8 -3.40 -5.69 -11.02
C LEU A 8 -2.95 -4.65 -9.99
N LEU A 9 -1.63 -4.42 -9.88
CA LEU A 9 -1.11 -3.45 -8.92
C LEU A 9 -1.54 -2.02 -9.25
N TYR A 10 -1.58 -1.63 -10.54
CA TYR A 10 -2.11 -0.32 -10.88
C TYR A 10 -3.55 -0.17 -10.42
N LYS A 11 -4.38 -1.18 -10.72
CA LYS A 11 -5.79 -1.16 -10.32
C LYS A 11 -5.94 -1.08 -8.82
N TRP A 12 -5.08 -1.80 -8.09
CA TRP A 12 -5.08 -1.79 -6.63
C TRP A 12 -4.82 -0.38 -6.09
N PHE A 13 -3.70 0.23 -6.49
CA PHE A 13 -3.34 1.56 -5.98
C PHE A 13 -4.33 2.63 -6.42
N ASP A 14 -4.82 2.55 -7.66
CA ASP A 14 -5.77 3.53 -8.18
C ASP A 14 -7.13 3.44 -7.48
N LYS A 15 -7.71 2.26 -7.40
CA LYS A 15 -9.06 2.10 -6.83
C LYS A 15 -9.08 2.22 -5.32
N VAL A 16 -8.17 1.54 -4.64
CA VAL A 16 -8.16 1.50 -3.17
C VAL A 16 -7.77 2.85 -2.59
N TRP A 17 -6.67 3.40 -3.08
CA TRP A 17 -6.08 4.60 -2.49
C TRP A 17 -6.47 5.89 -3.20
N ASN A 18 -6.29 5.95 -4.52
CA ASN A 18 -6.55 7.20 -5.26
C ASN A 18 -8.04 7.51 -5.36
N LYS A 19 -8.88 6.49 -5.53
CA LYS A 19 -10.33 6.64 -5.60
C LYS A 19 -11.02 6.40 -4.27
N ASP A 20 -10.25 6.06 -3.25
CA ASP A 20 -10.77 5.94 -1.89
C ASP A 20 -11.91 4.91 -1.79
N ASP A 21 -11.72 3.75 -2.42
CA ASP A 21 -12.75 2.71 -2.48
C ASP A 21 -12.35 1.52 -1.61
N GLU A 22 -12.86 1.49 -0.39
CA GLU A 22 -12.58 0.39 0.55
C GLU A 22 -13.09 -0.95 0.01
N ASN A 23 -14.19 -0.94 -0.75
CA ASN A 23 -14.75 -2.17 -1.31
C ASN A 23 -13.83 -2.81 -2.34
N ALA A 24 -12.97 -2.03 -2.99
CA ALA A 24 -12.00 -2.56 -3.94
C ALA A 24 -11.01 -3.51 -3.27
N ILE A 25 -10.80 -3.38 -1.97
CA ILE A 25 -9.93 -4.31 -1.23
C ILE A 25 -10.46 -5.72 -1.33
N ASP A 26 -11.76 -5.92 -1.14
CA ASP A 26 -12.39 -7.24 -1.27
C ASP A 26 -12.35 -7.77 -2.71
N GLU A 27 -12.46 -6.88 -3.68
CA GLU A 27 -12.46 -7.26 -5.09
C GLU A 27 -11.08 -7.71 -5.56
N LEU A 28 -10.02 -7.12 -5.00
CA LEU A 28 -8.66 -7.26 -5.54
C LEU A 28 -7.71 -8.05 -4.64
N MET A 29 -8.14 -8.45 -3.45
CA MET A 29 -7.30 -9.19 -2.50
C MET A 29 -8.07 -10.40 -1.96
N THR A 30 -7.38 -11.53 -1.80
CA THR A 30 -8.00 -12.74 -1.24
C THR A 30 -8.17 -12.61 0.27
N ASP A 31 -9.00 -13.48 0.85
CA ASP A 31 -9.31 -13.44 2.28
C ASP A 31 -8.13 -13.87 3.15
N ASP A 32 -7.18 -14.60 2.59
CA ASP A 32 -6.04 -15.14 3.34
C ASP A 32 -4.69 -14.54 2.91
N ALA A 33 -4.70 -13.46 2.13
CA ALA A 33 -3.47 -12.84 1.66
C ALA A 33 -2.62 -12.31 2.80
N GLY A 34 -1.34 -12.65 2.82
CA GLY A 34 -0.37 -12.00 3.68
C GLY A 34 0.07 -10.68 3.05
N ALA A 35 0.41 -9.70 3.87
CA ALA A 35 0.91 -8.41 3.40
C ALA A 35 2.10 -8.00 4.26
N LYS A 36 3.23 -8.66 4.05
CA LYS A 36 4.46 -8.38 4.81
C LYS A 36 4.91 -6.94 4.58
N GLY A 37 5.42 -6.34 5.63
CA GLY A 37 5.82 -4.93 5.61
C GLY A 37 4.69 -3.97 5.96
N ILE A 38 3.45 -4.44 5.96
CA ILE A 38 2.27 -3.64 6.30
C ILE A 38 1.49 -4.29 7.44
N LEU A 39 1.23 -5.61 7.35
CA LEU A 39 0.51 -6.34 8.39
C LEU A 39 1.49 -7.10 9.26
N ALA A 40 1.32 -6.99 10.57
CA ALA A 40 2.08 -7.78 11.54
C ALA A 40 1.58 -9.23 11.56
N ASP A 41 2.43 -10.17 12.02
CA ASP A 41 2.08 -11.59 12.02
C ASP A 41 0.87 -11.93 12.90
N ASP A 42 0.60 -11.09 13.91
CA ASP A 42 -0.52 -11.28 14.83
C ASP A 42 -1.80 -10.59 14.38
N GLN A 43 -1.77 -9.89 13.24
CA GLN A 43 -2.95 -9.22 12.71
C GLN A 43 -3.73 -10.15 11.79
N PRO A 44 -5.05 -9.93 11.62
CA PRO A 44 -5.83 -10.66 10.63
C PRO A 44 -5.22 -10.56 9.25
N LYS A 45 -5.29 -11.63 8.49
CA LYS A 45 -4.80 -11.67 7.11
C LYS A 45 -5.89 -11.25 6.13
N GLY A 46 -5.46 -11.01 4.90
CA GLY A 46 -6.33 -10.78 3.76
C GLY A 46 -7.02 -9.44 3.78
N ALA A 47 -8.12 -9.37 3.06
CA ALA A 47 -8.87 -8.12 2.89
C ALA A 47 -9.28 -7.51 4.23
N SER A 48 -9.73 -8.32 5.18
CA SER A 48 -10.15 -7.83 6.50
C SER A 48 -8.99 -7.17 7.26
N GLY A 49 -7.82 -7.81 7.25
CA GLY A 49 -6.63 -7.24 7.90
C GLY A 49 -6.14 -5.98 7.20
N PHE A 50 -6.14 -6.00 5.88
CA PHE A 50 -5.71 -4.83 5.13
C PHE A 50 -6.63 -3.62 5.37
N LYS A 51 -7.94 -3.84 5.53
CA LYS A 51 -8.87 -2.75 5.83
C LYS A 51 -8.54 -2.05 7.15
N ILE A 52 -8.01 -2.78 8.14
CA ILE A 52 -7.55 -2.17 9.39
C ILE A 52 -6.43 -1.17 9.11
N PHE A 53 -5.42 -1.59 8.35
CA PHE A 53 -4.32 -0.71 7.96
C PHE A 53 -4.83 0.48 7.13
N PHE A 54 -5.71 0.22 6.17
CA PHE A 54 -6.28 1.24 5.30
C PHE A 54 -6.98 2.34 6.11
N ASN A 55 -7.82 1.94 7.05
CA ASN A 55 -8.56 2.89 7.88
C ASN A 55 -7.64 3.65 8.85
N ASP A 56 -6.66 2.96 9.45
CA ASP A 56 -5.69 3.61 10.35
C ASP A 56 -4.86 4.66 9.59
N PHE A 57 -4.42 4.34 8.38
CA PHE A 57 -3.64 5.28 7.59
C PHE A 57 -4.50 6.48 7.19
N ARG A 58 -5.74 6.26 6.78
CA ARG A 58 -6.65 7.32 6.39
C ARG A 58 -7.12 8.19 7.54
N ASN A 59 -7.08 7.68 8.76
CA ASN A 59 -7.35 8.50 9.94
C ASN A 59 -6.22 9.50 10.21
N GLN A 60 -5.00 9.17 9.80
CA GLN A 60 -3.83 10.03 10.01
C GLN A 60 -3.56 10.98 8.83
N PHE A 61 -3.94 10.57 7.62
CA PHE A 61 -3.61 11.29 6.38
C PHE A 61 -4.83 11.43 5.49
N HIS A 62 -4.88 12.54 4.76
CA HIS A 62 -5.91 12.74 3.72
C HIS A 62 -5.24 13.22 2.43
N ASP A 63 -6.04 13.34 1.37
CA ASP A 63 -5.55 13.66 0.02
C ASP A 63 -4.41 12.72 -0.39
N ILE A 64 -4.63 11.43 -0.11
CA ILE A 64 -3.65 10.40 -0.42
C ILE A 64 -3.66 10.16 -1.92
N LYS A 65 -2.48 10.27 -2.53
CA LYS A 65 -2.30 9.97 -3.94
C LYS A 65 -1.10 9.06 -4.10
N ILE A 66 -1.27 7.98 -4.86
CA ILE A 66 -0.19 7.04 -5.16
C ILE A 66 0.04 7.05 -6.66
N ASP A 67 1.25 7.41 -7.06
CA ASP A 67 1.70 7.34 -8.44
C ASP A 67 2.42 6.01 -8.64
N VAL A 68 1.91 5.19 -9.55
CA VAL A 68 2.55 3.93 -9.94
C VAL A 68 3.52 4.25 -11.05
N GLU A 69 4.81 4.28 -10.71
CA GLU A 69 5.86 4.71 -11.64
C GLU A 69 6.15 3.63 -12.68
N GLU A 70 6.31 2.40 -12.22
CA GLU A 70 6.63 1.27 -13.07
C GLU A 70 6.03 0.00 -12.49
N VAL A 71 5.66 -0.93 -13.37
CA VAL A 71 5.26 -2.29 -12.97
C VAL A 71 5.99 -3.28 -13.86
N ILE A 72 6.57 -4.30 -13.23
CA ILE A 72 7.18 -5.43 -13.90
C ILE A 72 6.34 -6.66 -13.60
N SER A 73 6.03 -7.45 -14.62
CA SER A 73 5.22 -8.66 -14.47
C SER A 73 5.98 -9.86 -15.03
N GLU A 74 5.95 -10.95 -14.30
CA GLU A 74 6.47 -12.23 -14.77
C GLU A 74 5.68 -13.35 -14.10
N ASP A 75 5.13 -14.27 -14.89
CA ASP A 75 4.29 -15.38 -14.42
C ASP A 75 3.15 -14.85 -13.52
N ASP A 76 3.07 -15.33 -12.27
CA ASP A 76 2.05 -14.93 -11.29
C ASP A 76 2.43 -13.70 -10.50
N PHE A 77 3.57 -13.09 -10.80
CA PHE A 77 4.10 -11.99 -9.99
C PHE A 77 3.98 -10.65 -10.70
N GLU A 78 3.69 -9.63 -9.91
CA GLU A 78 3.86 -8.24 -10.32
C GLU A 78 4.66 -7.52 -9.26
N SER A 79 5.52 -6.60 -9.69
CA SER A 79 6.27 -5.72 -8.80
C SER A 79 6.10 -4.29 -9.27
N ALA A 80 5.84 -3.38 -8.34
CA ALA A 80 5.61 -1.97 -8.65
C ALA A 80 6.51 -1.06 -7.83
N ARG A 81 6.97 0.01 -8.46
CA ARG A 81 7.63 1.13 -7.81
C ARG A 81 6.64 2.27 -7.73
N THR A 82 6.41 2.80 -6.54
CA THR A 82 5.36 3.80 -6.32
C THR A 82 5.87 4.96 -5.49
N THR A 83 5.20 6.10 -5.65
CA THR A 83 5.42 7.29 -4.82
C THR A 83 4.09 7.68 -4.20
N VAL A 84 4.09 7.84 -2.88
CA VAL A 84 2.90 8.22 -2.12
C VAL A 84 3.04 9.68 -1.69
N SER A 85 2.00 10.46 -1.92
CA SER A 85 1.90 11.81 -1.36
C SER A 85 0.60 11.92 -0.57
N ALA A 86 0.62 12.71 0.49
CA ALA A 86 -0.53 12.87 1.36
C ALA A 86 -0.37 14.11 2.22
N ILE A 87 -1.43 14.47 2.94
CA ILE A 87 -1.41 15.55 3.92
C ILE A 87 -1.68 14.94 5.28
N HIS A 88 -0.79 15.21 6.25
CA HIS A 88 -0.98 14.78 7.62
C HIS A 88 -2.10 15.60 8.25
N THR A 89 -3.17 14.93 8.66
CA THR A 89 -4.42 15.59 9.06
C THR A 89 -4.21 16.51 10.27
N GLU A 90 -3.48 16.04 11.27
CA GLU A 90 -3.29 16.80 12.51
C GLU A 90 -2.43 18.05 12.29
N SER A 91 -1.31 17.95 11.55
CA SER A 91 -0.37 19.04 11.39
C SER A 91 -0.57 19.87 10.13
N GLY A 92 -1.31 19.34 9.15
CA GLY A 92 -1.46 19.97 7.84
C GLY A 92 -0.23 19.86 6.94
N LYS A 93 0.81 19.14 7.36
CA LYS A 93 2.04 19.02 6.57
C LYS A 93 1.83 18.11 5.37
N GLN A 94 2.37 18.51 4.25
CA GLN A 94 2.47 17.65 3.08
C GLN A 94 3.65 16.71 3.25
N VAL A 95 3.43 15.43 2.96
CA VAL A 95 4.47 14.40 3.06
C VAL A 95 4.54 13.62 1.75
N SER A 96 5.70 13.06 1.48
CA SER A 96 5.90 12.22 0.31
C SER A 96 6.91 11.13 0.67
N PHE A 97 6.63 9.90 0.27
CA PHE A 97 7.55 8.80 0.48
C PHE A 97 7.37 7.78 -0.64
N ALA A 98 8.39 6.98 -0.86
CA ALA A 98 8.39 6.01 -1.93
C ALA A 98 8.48 4.59 -1.37
N GLY A 99 8.20 3.64 -2.23
CA GLY A 99 8.36 2.25 -1.88
C GLY A 99 8.18 1.32 -3.06
N MET A 100 8.37 0.05 -2.79
CA MET A 100 8.18 -1.01 -3.76
C MET A 100 7.32 -2.09 -3.14
N CYS A 101 6.52 -2.70 -3.97
CA CYS A 101 5.71 -3.82 -3.54
C CYS A 101 5.75 -4.90 -4.60
N MET A 102 5.72 -6.15 -4.15
CA MET A 102 5.63 -7.31 -5.01
C MET A 102 4.45 -8.14 -4.56
N VAL A 103 3.67 -8.65 -5.51
CA VAL A 103 2.52 -9.49 -5.19
C VAL A 103 2.55 -10.77 -6.00
N ARG A 104 1.99 -11.83 -5.39
CA ARG A 104 1.62 -13.04 -6.12
C ARG A 104 0.13 -12.98 -6.43
N ILE A 105 -0.21 -13.23 -7.68
CA ILE A 105 -1.59 -13.16 -8.15
C ILE A 105 -2.19 -14.56 -8.07
N VAL A 106 -3.36 -14.67 -7.41
CA VAL A 106 -4.11 -15.92 -7.28
C VAL A 106 -5.54 -15.64 -7.72
N ASN A 107 -5.99 -16.34 -8.76
CA ASN A 107 -7.34 -16.17 -9.30
C ASN A 107 -7.70 -14.71 -9.60
N GLY A 108 -6.73 -13.96 -10.15
CA GLY A 108 -6.94 -12.58 -10.53
C GLY A 108 -6.88 -11.58 -9.38
N LYS A 109 -6.54 -12.04 -8.17
CA LYS A 109 -6.47 -11.19 -6.97
C LYS A 109 -5.09 -11.29 -6.34
N ILE A 110 -4.79 -10.34 -5.46
CA ILE A 110 -3.57 -10.40 -4.65
C ILE A 110 -3.73 -11.53 -3.64
N GLY A 111 -2.91 -12.57 -3.77
CA GLY A 111 -2.90 -13.71 -2.84
C GLY A 111 -1.79 -13.63 -1.80
N GLU A 112 -0.78 -12.81 -2.06
CA GLU A 112 0.33 -12.58 -1.15
C GLU A 112 1.03 -11.30 -1.57
N ALA A 113 1.51 -10.52 -0.59
CA ALA A 113 2.18 -9.26 -0.88
C ALA A 113 3.40 -9.07 0.03
N TRP A 114 4.42 -8.44 -0.55
CA TRP A 114 5.64 -8.02 0.16
C TRP A 114 5.81 -6.53 -0.11
N ASN A 115 5.95 -5.74 0.95
CA ASN A 115 5.96 -4.28 0.85
C ASN A 115 7.18 -3.72 1.56
N ASN A 116 7.85 -2.80 0.89
CA ASN A 116 8.97 -2.05 1.46
C ASN A 116 8.76 -0.57 1.16
N TYR A 117 8.21 0.13 2.12
CA TYR A 117 7.95 1.57 2.03
C TYR A 117 8.79 2.32 3.04
N ASP A 118 9.16 3.55 2.68
CA ASP A 118 10.00 4.39 3.52
C ASP A 118 9.17 5.07 4.62
N PHE A 119 8.65 4.28 5.55
CA PHE A 119 7.89 4.82 6.68
C PHE A 119 8.77 5.64 7.62
N LEU A 120 10.05 5.27 7.73
CA LEU A 120 10.98 6.08 8.52
C LEU A 120 11.06 7.50 7.97
N GLY A 121 11.27 7.65 6.67
CA GLY A 121 11.30 8.96 6.02
C GLY A 121 10.00 9.72 6.18
N LEU A 122 8.85 9.01 6.10
CA LEU A 122 7.55 9.62 6.34
C LEU A 122 7.48 10.27 7.74
N TYR A 123 7.82 9.52 8.77
CA TYR A 123 7.70 10.02 10.14
C TYR A 123 8.77 11.07 10.47
N GLN A 124 9.94 11.00 9.83
CA GLN A 124 10.95 12.07 9.97
C GLN A 124 10.41 13.40 9.42
N GLN A 125 9.66 13.38 8.34
CA GLN A 125 9.03 14.58 7.80
C GLN A 125 8.03 15.18 8.79
N LEU A 126 7.49 14.36 9.69
CA LEU A 126 6.55 14.80 10.73
C LEU A 126 7.26 15.19 12.02
N GLY A 127 8.60 15.27 12.00
CA GLY A 127 9.37 15.67 13.17
C GLY A 127 9.72 14.55 14.13
N GLN A 128 9.48 13.30 13.73
CA GLN A 128 9.81 12.14 14.56
C GLN A 128 11.19 11.60 14.21
N LYS A 129 11.77 10.84 15.11
CA LYS A 129 13.04 10.17 14.86
C LYS A 129 13.00 8.77 15.45
N LEU A 130 13.85 7.91 14.91
CA LEU A 130 14.02 6.56 15.43
C LEU A 130 14.69 6.62 16.80
N SER A 131 14.19 5.84 17.73
CA SER A 131 14.68 5.79 19.10
C SER A 131 14.80 4.32 19.54
N PRO A 132 15.81 4.00 20.37
CA PRO A 132 15.94 2.64 20.87
C PRO A 132 14.71 2.22 21.68
N VAL A 133 14.42 0.92 21.64
CA VAL A 133 13.40 0.32 22.50
C VAL A 133 14.00 0.15 23.90
N GLU A 134 13.28 0.61 24.92
CA GLU A 134 13.70 0.51 26.31
C GLU A 134 13.24 -0.79 26.97
#